data_8d10d0ca3eb7ef5b228d3f12a73f15cd
#
_entry.id   8d10d0ca3eb7ef5b228d3f12a73f15cd
#
_cell.length_a   1.000
_cell.length_b   1.000
_cell.length_c   1.000
_cell.angle_alpha   90.00
_cell.angle_beta   90.00
_cell.angle_gamma   90.00
#
_symmetry.space_group_name_H-M   'P 1'
#
loop_
_entity.id
_entity.type
_entity.pdbx_description
1 polymer ?
#
loop_
_entity_poly.entity_id
_entity_poly.type
_entity_poly.pdbx_seq_one_letter_code
_entity_poly.pdbx_strand_id
1 'polypeptide(L)'
;IENPIAATFLITGGNFGRNDTRIAANWHGTFETGGDVKNQCMQPTENSFDIYQTLTNIPNGVYEVKAQGFFQYSSATLAATYREMGKERLQASLYANGQSTPLMSIFEHADHASIPTDESTSTKCGTIPASLKAASTMFSEGLYDNNKILVEVTDNTLHIGIKKSTSTAGWTVADNFRLRDLAKEVPSSI
;
A
#
# COMPACT_ATOMS: atom_id res chain seq x y z
N ILE A 1 -27.28 5.08 -12.47
CA ILE A 1 -26.02 4.51 -12.00
C ILE A 1 -25.12 5.67 -11.63
N GLU A 2 -24.87 5.84 -10.37
CA GLU A 2 -23.96 6.86 -9.92
C GLU A 2 -22.51 6.39 -10.15
N ASN A 3 -21.71 7.28 -10.74
CA ASN A 3 -20.31 7.02 -10.89
C ASN A 3 -19.59 7.25 -9.55
N PRO A 4 -18.67 6.37 -9.16
CA PRO A 4 -17.84 6.60 -7.98
C PRO A 4 -17.14 7.95 -8.05
N ILE A 5 -17.12 8.67 -6.93
CA ILE A 5 -16.50 9.98 -6.85
C ILE A 5 -15.09 9.82 -6.27
N ALA A 6 -14.10 10.38 -6.96
CA ALA A 6 -12.74 10.42 -6.43
C ALA A 6 -12.72 11.25 -5.15
N ALA A 7 -12.24 10.65 -4.06
CA ALA A 7 -12.17 11.26 -2.74
C ALA A 7 -10.75 11.24 -2.16
N THR A 8 -9.75 10.99 -2.99
CA THR A 8 -8.35 10.92 -2.56
C THR A 8 -7.87 12.22 -1.89
N PHE A 9 -8.48 13.36 -2.21
CA PHE A 9 -8.17 14.64 -1.56
C PHE A 9 -8.43 14.64 -0.05
N LEU A 10 -9.23 13.71 0.46
CA LEU A 10 -9.44 13.53 1.90
C LEU A 10 -8.23 12.92 2.60
N ILE A 11 -7.37 12.24 1.87
CA ILE A 11 -6.12 11.68 2.39
C ILE A 11 -5.02 12.73 2.28
N THR A 12 -4.31 12.99 3.37
CA THR A 12 -3.20 13.93 3.36
C THR A 12 -1.89 13.19 3.12
N GLY A 13 -1.14 13.58 2.08
CA GLY A 13 0.15 13.00 1.77
C GLY A 13 0.11 11.51 1.43
N GLY A 14 -0.93 11.05 0.75
CA GLY A 14 -1.09 9.63 0.39
C GLY A 14 -0.08 9.11 -0.61
N ASN A 15 0.65 9.99 -1.30
CA ASN A 15 1.70 9.64 -2.25
C ASN A 15 3.12 9.84 -1.68
N PHE A 16 3.25 10.18 -0.42
CA PHE A 16 4.52 10.40 0.28
C PHE A 16 5.50 11.32 -0.48
N GLY A 17 4.96 12.34 -1.14
CA GLY A 17 5.72 13.26 -1.97
C GLY A 17 6.85 13.97 -1.24
N ARG A 18 7.97 14.18 -1.94
CA ARG A 18 9.14 14.85 -1.39
C ARG A 18 8.78 16.27 -0.93
N ASN A 19 9.26 16.64 0.25
CA ASN A 19 9.00 17.94 0.88
C ASN A 19 7.54 18.19 1.26
N ASP A 20 6.69 17.17 1.28
CA ASP A 20 5.34 17.30 1.81
C ASP A 20 5.40 17.26 3.34
N THR A 21 5.41 18.44 3.98
CA THR A 21 5.51 18.58 5.43
C THR A 21 4.28 18.04 6.18
N ARG A 22 3.18 17.77 5.47
CA ARG A 22 1.94 17.23 6.06
C ARG A 22 2.05 15.75 6.38
N ILE A 23 3.01 15.03 5.78
CA ILE A 23 3.21 13.59 5.99
C ILE A 23 3.46 13.30 7.47
N ALA A 24 4.45 13.95 8.07
CA ALA A 24 4.81 13.75 9.47
C ALA A 24 3.70 14.13 10.46
N ALA A 25 2.83 15.06 10.09
CA ALA A 25 1.73 15.50 10.93
C ALA A 25 0.50 14.59 10.87
N ASN A 26 0.33 13.83 9.79
CA ASN A 26 -0.90 13.08 9.52
C ASN A 26 -0.71 11.58 9.47
N TRP A 27 0.45 11.09 9.08
CA TRP A 27 0.78 9.67 9.12
C TRP A 27 1.45 9.32 10.44
N HIS A 28 0.91 8.32 11.13
CA HIS A 28 1.41 7.82 12.41
C HIS A 28 2.16 6.51 12.22
N GLY A 29 3.08 6.23 13.13
CA GLY A 29 3.94 5.05 13.10
C GLY A 29 5.38 5.41 12.69
N THR A 30 6.27 4.42 12.72
CA THR A 30 7.70 4.62 12.42
C THR A 30 8.01 4.13 11.02
N PHE A 31 8.35 5.05 10.14
CA PHE A 31 8.63 4.78 8.74
C PHE A 31 9.63 5.78 8.18
N GLU A 32 10.17 5.46 7.03
CA GLU A 32 10.97 6.38 6.23
C GLU A 32 10.43 6.44 4.80
N THR A 33 10.73 7.53 4.10
CA THR A 33 10.38 7.73 2.70
C THR A 33 11.63 7.81 1.85
N GLY A 34 11.53 7.35 0.63
CA GLY A 34 12.63 7.37 -0.32
C GLY A 34 12.19 6.94 -1.70
N GLY A 35 13.15 6.84 -2.59
CA GLY A 35 12.91 6.48 -3.99
C GLY A 35 13.35 7.56 -4.96
N ASP A 36 12.74 7.61 -6.13
CA ASP A 36 13.01 8.64 -7.12
C ASP A 36 12.56 10.02 -6.62
N VAL A 37 13.25 11.06 -7.08
CA VAL A 37 12.95 12.47 -6.75
C VAL A 37 11.50 12.84 -7.05
N LYS A 38 10.91 12.24 -8.09
CA LYS A 38 9.53 12.52 -8.50
C LYS A 38 8.49 11.63 -7.84
N ASN A 39 8.89 10.40 -7.46
CA ASN A 39 7.98 9.38 -6.96
C ASN A 39 8.56 8.74 -5.71
N GLN A 40 8.29 9.33 -4.56
CA GLN A 40 8.70 8.73 -3.29
C GLN A 40 7.67 7.71 -2.82
N CYS A 41 8.15 6.69 -2.13
CA CYS A 41 7.35 5.69 -1.47
C CYS A 41 7.76 5.55 0.00
N MET A 42 7.01 4.78 0.75
CA MET A 42 7.18 4.64 2.19
C MET A 42 7.52 3.20 2.54
N GLN A 43 8.45 3.03 3.50
CA GLN A 43 8.70 1.73 4.11
C GLN A 43 8.67 1.85 5.64
N PRO A 44 7.95 0.97 6.34
CA PRO A 44 8.07 0.83 7.78
C PRO A 44 9.48 0.41 8.16
N THR A 45 9.98 0.91 9.30
CA THR A 45 11.35 0.61 9.75
C THR A 45 11.40 -0.47 10.83
N GLU A 46 10.27 -0.85 11.40
CA GLU A 46 10.18 -1.88 12.42
C GLU A 46 9.58 -3.18 11.84
N ASN A 47 9.92 -4.32 12.45
CA ASN A 47 9.40 -5.62 12.00
C ASN A 47 7.90 -5.75 12.19
N SER A 48 7.37 -5.30 13.32
CA SER A 48 5.93 -5.12 13.51
C SER A 48 5.61 -3.63 13.44
N PHE A 49 4.52 -3.28 12.77
CA PHE A 49 4.20 -1.88 12.54
C PHE A 49 2.71 -1.66 12.32
N ASP A 50 2.31 -0.41 12.50
CA ASP A 50 1.03 0.13 12.11
C ASP A 50 1.27 1.57 11.63
N ILE A 51 1.22 1.76 10.31
CA ILE A 51 1.40 3.08 9.68
C ILE A 51 0.05 3.51 9.17
N TYR A 52 -0.51 4.56 9.76
CA TYR A 52 -1.90 4.90 9.52
C TYR A 52 -2.18 6.40 9.54
N GLN A 53 -3.30 6.76 8.96
CA GLN A 53 -3.91 8.07 9.03
C GLN A 53 -5.39 7.92 9.37
N THR A 54 -5.92 8.82 10.20
CA THR A 54 -7.34 8.84 10.54
C THR A 54 -8.00 10.03 9.86
N LEU A 55 -9.00 9.77 9.03
CA LEU A 55 -9.83 10.77 8.39
C LEU A 55 -11.08 10.99 9.25
N THR A 56 -11.33 12.22 9.63
CA THR A 56 -12.48 12.61 10.45
C THR A 56 -13.41 13.54 9.68
N ASN A 57 -14.68 13.59 10.11
CA ASN A 57 -15.69 14.44 9.48
C ASN A 57 -15.88 14.18 7.98
N ILE A 58 -15.74 12.94 7.56
CA ILE A 58 -16.02 12.53 6.19
C ILE A 58 -17.46 12.05 6.07
N PRO A 59 -18.08 12.12 4.88
CA PRO A 59 -19.42 11.60 4.69
C PRO A 59 -19.52 10.10 4.99
N ASN A 60 -20.61 9.68 5.60
CA ASN A 60 -20.92 8.25 5.73
C ASN A 60 -21.25 7.66 4.35
N GLY A 61 -20.91 6.41 4.18
CA GLY A 61 -21.15 5.69 2.94
C GLY A 61 -20.13 4.58 2.72
N VAL A 62 -20.14 4.01 1.54
CA VAL A 62 -19.19 2.95 1.16
C VAL A 62 -18.04 3.57 0.39
N TYR A 63 -16.83 3.23 0.79
CA TYR A 63 -15.60 3.70 0.16
C TYR A 63 -14.77 2.52 -0.35
N GLU A 64 -14.05 2.74 -1.44
CA GLU A 64 -12.95 1.88 -1.86
C GLU A 64 -11.64 2.55 -1.45
N VAL A 65 -10.84 1.84 -0.67
CA VAL A 65 -9.47 2.23 -0.32
C VAL A 65 -8.52 1.41 -1.16
N LYS A 66 -7.58 2.05 -1.81
CA LYS A 66 -6.61 1.42 -2.69
C LYS A 66 -5.22 1.98 -2.45
N ALA A 67 -4.20 1.14 -2.56
CA ALA A 67 -2.80 1.57 -2.47
C ALA A 67 -1.92 0.69 -3.35
N GLN A 68 -0.80 1.25 -3.80
CA GLN A 68 0.29 0.46 -4.34
C GLN A 68 1.12 -0.07 -3.19
N GLY A 69 1.57 -1.29 -3.29
CA GLY A 69 2.41 -1.87 -2.24
C GLY A 69 2.66 -3.35 -2.42
N PHE A 70 3.70 -3.82 -1.72
CA PHE A 70 4.07 -5.22 -1.70
C PHE A 70 4.68 -5.62 -0.36
N PHE A 71 4.73 -6.92 -0.13
CA PHE A 71 5.39 -7.52 1.02
C PHE A 71 6.36 -8.61 0.57
N GLN A 72 7.55 -8.63 1.19
CA GLN A 72 8.53 -9.70 1.07
C GLN A 72 8.75 -10.32 2.45
N TYR A 73 8.54 -11.63 2.55
CA TYR A 73 8.82 -12.35 3.78
C TYR A 73 10.33 -12.54 3.97
N SER A 74 10.87 -12.08 5.11
CA SER A 74 12.28 -12.24 5.46
C SER A 74 13.25 -11.77 4.35
N SER A 75 14.26 -12.56 4.04
CA SER A 75 15.19 -12.28 2.95
C SER A 75 14.58 -12.67 1.60
N ALA A 76 15.10 -12.10 0.51
CA ALA A 76 14.66 -12.44 -0.85
C ALA A 76 14.80 -13.95 -1.12
N THR A 77 15.89 -14.56 -0.70
CA THR A 77 16.14 -16.00 -0.88
C THR A 77 15.12 -16.85 -0.15
N LEU A 78 14.86 -16.54 1.12
CA LEU A 78 13.90 -17.30 1.92
C LEU A 78 12.46 -17.08 1.43
N ALA A 79 12.11 -15.85 1.06
CA ALA A 79 10.81 -15.55 0.48
C ALA A 79 10.56 -16.37 -0.79
N ALA A 80 11.54 -16.47 -1.69
CA ALA A 80 11.46 -17.27 -2.90
C ALA A 80 11.29 -18.76 -2.59
N THR A 81 11.99 -19.26 -1.58
CA THR A 81 11.87 -20.65 -1.15
C THR A 81 10.44 -20.98 -0.69
N TYR A 82 9.85 -20.13 0.15
CA TYR A 82 8.47 -20.31 0.60
C TYR A 82 7.47 -20.18 -0.55
N ARG A 83 7.68 -19.25 -1.46
CA ARG A 83 6.80 -19.11 -2.63
C ARG A 83 6.84 -20.34 -3.52
N GLU A 84 8.02 -20.87 -3.80
CA GLU A 84 8.17 -22.08 -4.61
C GLU A 84 7.48 -23.29 -3.97
N MET A 85 7.47 -23.36 -2.65
CA MET A 85 6.79 -24.41 -1.89
C MET A 85 5.26 -24.19 -1.79
N GLY A 86 4.72 -23.10 -2.33
CA GLY A 86 3.32 -22.73 -2.16
C GLY A 86 2.96 -22.32 -0.74
N LYS A 87 3.93 -21.86 0.04
CA LYS A 87 3.79 -21.50 1.48
C LYS A 87 4.23 -20.07 1.77
N GLU A 88 4.13 -19.19 0.80
CA GLU A 88 4.48 -17.78 0.99
C GLU A 88 3.65 -17.16 2.12
N ARG A 89 4.31 -16.39 2.97
CA ARG A 89 3.68 -15.73 4.12
C ARG A 89 3.53 -14.24 3.84
N LEU A 90 2.31 -13.81 3.55
CA LEU A 90 1.96 -12.40 3.35
C LEU A 90 1.45 -11.83 4.68
N GLN A 91 2.36 -11.29 5.47
CA GLN A 91 2.08 -10.89 6.86
C GLN A 91 1.72 -9.42 7.02
N ALA A 92 1.92 -8.60 6.00
CA ALA A 92 1.51 -7.20 6.00
C ALA A 92 0.20 -7.03 5.26
N SER A 93 -0.65 -6.15 5.75
CA SER A 93 -1.98 -5.90 5.20
C SER A 93 -2.25 -4.42 4.99
N LEU A 94 -2.98 -4.12 3.91
CA LEU A 94 -3.74 -2.87 3.80
C LEU A 94 -4.98 -3.01 4.67
N TYR A 95 -5.37 -1.95 5.40
CA TYR A 95 -6.59 -1.98 6.19
C TYR A 95 -7.35 -0.66 6.16
N ALA A 96 -8.64 -0.77 6.40
CA ALA A 96 -9.55 0.36 6.49
C ALA A 96 -10.62 0.02 7.54
N ASN A 97 -10.61 0.76 8.67
CA ASN A 97 -11.42 0.41 9.85
C ASN A 97 -11.24 -1.08 10.22
N GLY A 98 -12.30 -1.86 10.29
CA GLY A 98 -12.23 -3.29 10.61
C GLY A 98 -11.95 -4.22 9.43
N GLN A 99 -11.76 -3.69 8.23
CA GLN A 99 -11.50 -4.47 7.02
C GLN A 99 -10.00 -4.51 6.72
N SER A 100 -9.52 -5.66 6.24
CA SER A 100 -8.11 -5.80 5.85
C SER A 100 -7.96 -6.76 4.68
N THR A 101 -6.88 -6.59 3.94
CA THR A 101 -6.44 -7.50 2.88
C THR A 101 -4.93 -7.60 2.88
N PRO A 102 -4.34 -8.79 2.68
CA PRO A 102 -2.89 -8.89 2.53
C PRO A 102 -2.38 -8.03 1.39
N LEU A 103 -1.24 -7.39 1.58
CA LEU A 103 -0.54 -6.73 0.49
C LEU A 103 -0.08 -7.76 -0.53
N MET A 104 0.02 -7.34 -1.78
CA MET A 104 0.55 -8.16 -2.86
C MET A 104 1.93 -8.69 -2.51
N SER A 105 2.22 -9.90 -2.96
CA SER A 105 3.58 -10.43 -2.92
C SER A 105 4.51 -9.62 -3.81
N ILE A 106 5.74 -9.41 -3.35
CA ILE A 106 6.79 -8.79 -4.17
C ILE A 106 7.02 -9.58 -5.48
N PHE A 107 6.72 -10.87 -5.51
CA PHE A 107 6.91 -11.73 -6.68
C PHE A 107 5.83 -11.58 -7.75
N GLU A 108 4.73 -10.89 -7.48
CA GLU A 108 3.65 -10.73 -8.46
C GLU A 108 4.11 -10.02 -9.74
N HIS A 109 5.15 -9.21 -9.66
CA HIS A 109 5.77 -8.53 -10.81
C HIS A 109 7.24 -8.89 -10.96
N ALA A 110 7.65 -10.08 -10.53
CA ALA A 110 9.00 -10.56 -10.76
C ALA A 110 9.32 -10.59 -12.27
N ASP A 111 10.57 -10.30 -12.62
CA ASP A 111 11.07 -10.24 -14.00
C ASP A 111 10.45 -9.13 -14.85
N HIS A 112 9.73 -8.20 -14.27
CA HIS A 112 9.17 -7.06 -15.02
C HIS A 112 10.30 -6.20 -15.62
N ALA A 113 10.11 -5.75 -16.86
CA ALA A 113 11.12 -4.97 -17.57
C ALA A 113 11.48 -3.64 -16.91
N SER A 114 10.60 -3.08 -16.09
CA SER A 114 10.82 -1.83 -15.35
C SER A 114 11.78 -1.96 -14.17
N ILE A 115 12.16 -3.18 -13.76
CA ILE A 115 13.04 -3.37 -12.60
C ILE A 115 14.47 -2.96 -12.97
N PRO A 116 15.06 -1.94 -12.31
CA PRO A 116 16.43 -1.53 -12.57
C PRO A 116 17.42 -2.66 -12.24
N THR A 117 18.34 -2.94 -13.14
CA THR A 117 19.29 -4.04 -13.01
C THR A 117 20.18 -3.92 -11.79
N ASP A 118 20.60 -2.70 -11.46
CA ASP A 118 21.50 -2.39 -10.33
C ASP A 118 20.77 -2.24 -8.98
N GLU A 119 19.44 -2.30 -8.99
CA GLU A 119 18.57 -2.14 -7.83
C GLU A 119 17.65 -3.35 -7.67
N SER A 120 18.11 -4.52 -8.05
CA SER A 120 17.32 -5.75 -8.08
C SER A 120 18.07 -6.92 -7.46
N THR A 121 17.31 -7.95 -7.09
CA THR A 121 17.84 -9.22 -6.59
C THR A 121 17.27 -10.37 -7.41
N SER A 122 18.14 -11.21 -7.94
CA SER A 122 17.73 -12.44 -8.63
C SER A 122 17.43 -13.54 -7.62
N THR A 123 16.31 -14.22 -7.80
CA THR A 123 15.89 -15.34 -6.97
C THR A 123 15.43 -16.49 -7.85
N LYS A 124 15.22 -17.65 -7.25
CA LYS A 124 14.65 -18.82 -7.96
C LYS A 124 13.20 -18.60 -8.44
N CYS A 125 12.52 -17.56 -7.95
CA CYS A 125 11.18 -17.16 -8.40
C CYS A 125 11.20 -15.91 -9.27
N GLY A 126 12.36 -15.50 -9.75
CA GLY A 126 12.54 -14.36 -10.63
C GLY A 126 13.28 -13.19 -9.96
N THR A 127 13.49 -12.15 -10.75
CA THR A 127 14.17 -10.92 -10.29
C THR A 127 13.14 -9.95 -9.69
N ILE A 128 13.45 -9.45 -8.51
CA ILE A 128 12.56 -8.57 -7.75
C ILE A 128 13.26 -7.27 -7.38
N PRO A 129 12.52 -6.19 -7.11
CA PRO A 129 13.12 -4.94 -6.65
C PRO A 129 13.84 -5.13 -5.31
N ALA A 130 14.94 -4.39 -5.10
CA ALA A 130 15.79 -4.51 -3.91
C ALA A 130 16.04 -3.17 -3.20
N SER A 131 15.38 -2.10 -3.62
CA SER A 131 15.53 -0.78 -3.03
C SER A 131 14.25 0.05 -3.17
N LEU A 132 14.14 1.12 -2.39
CA LEU A 132 13.03 2.07 -2.54
C LEU A 132 13.03 2.73 -3.91
N LYS A 133 14.21 2.95 -4.49
CA LYS A 133 14.32 3.50 -5.85
C LYS A 133 13.70 2.56 -6.88
N ALA A 134 14.00 1.27 -6.80
CA ALA A 134 13.38 0.27 -7.68
C ALA A 134 11.87 0.17 -7.44
N ALA A 135 11.43 0.15 -6.19
CA ALA A 135 10.02 0.15 -5.85
C ALA A 135 9.29 1.36 -6.43
N SER A 136 9.83 2.56 -6.26
CA SER A 136 9.23 3.78 -6.80
C SER A 136 9.15 3.78 -8.31
N THR A 137 10.15 3.23 -9.00
CA THR A 137 10.14 3.05 -10.46
C THR A 137 8.98 2.13 -10.87
N MET A 138 8.81 1.01 -10.21
CA MET A 138 7.72 0.07 -10.50
C MET A 138 6.35 0.68 -10.20
N PHE A 139 6.22 1.42 -9.11
CA PHE A 139 4.98 2.11 -8.77
C PHE A 139 4.63 3.17 -9.82
N SER A 140 5.61 3.88 -10.35
CA SER A 140 5.38 4.87 -11.42
C SER A 140 4.86 4.23 -12.71
N GLU A 141 5.14 2.94 -12.92
CA GLU A 141 4.61 2.15 -14.04
C GLU A 141 3.24 1.52 -13.71
N GLY A 142 2.64 1.84 -12.58
CA GLY A 142 1.34 1.34 -12.18
C GLY A 142 1.34 -0.08 -11.61
N LEU A 143 2.50 -0.60 -11.22
CA LEU A 143 2.62 -1.96 -10.72
C LEU A 143 2.28 -2.05 -9.21
N TYR A 144 2.01 -3.25 -8.73
CA TYR A 144 1.62 -3.54 -7.34
C TYR A 144 0.38 -2.77 -6.89
N ASP A 145 -0.58 -2.60 -7.78
CA ASP A 145 -1.75 -1.76 -7.57
C ASP A 145 -3.04 -2.52 -7.27
N ASN A 146 -2.95 -3.81 -7.00
CA ASN A 146 -4.14 -4.61 -6.68
C ASN A 146 -4.31 -4.82 -5.15
N ASN A 147 -4.09 -3.76 -4.38
CA ASN A 147 -4.39 -3.74 -2.95
C ASN A 147 -5.60 -2.83 -2.76
N LYS A 148 -6.77 -3.41 -2.49
CA LYS A 148 -8.01 -2.66 -2.36
C LYS A 148 -8.96 -3.27 -1.34
N ILE A 149 -9.73 -2.41 -0.68
CA ILE A 149 -10.71 -2.77 0.33
C ILE A 149 -11.97 -1.95 0.10
N LEU A 150 -13.12 -2.58 0.26
CA LEU A 150 -14.40 -1.89 0.42
C LEU A 150 -14.69 -1.76 1.91
N VAL A 151 -15.05 -0.56 2.35
CA VAL A 151 -15.34 -0.26 3.75
C VAL A 151 -16.57 0.65 3.87
N GLU A 152 -17.45 0.35 4.80
CA GLU A 152 -18.58 1.21 5.13
C GLU A 152 -18.19 2.15 6.28
N VAL A 153 -18.37 3.45 6.07
CA VAL A 153 -18.19 4.48 7.09
C VAL A 153 -19.57 4.85 7.63
N THR A 154 -19.75 4.71 8.95
CA THR A 154 -21.04 4.96 9.62
C THR A 154 -20.96 6.03 10.71
N ASP A 155 -19.75 6.42 11.12
CA ASP A 155 -19.47 7.38 12.19
C ASP A 155 -18.62 8.56 11.73
N ASN A 156 -18.63 8.86 10.43
CA ASN A 156 -17.85 9.92 9.81
C ASN A 156 -16.34 9.82 10.00
N THR A 157 -15.84 8.61 10.30
CA THR A 157 -14.42 8.37 10.58
C THR A 157 -13.90 7.18 9.78
N LEU A 158 -12.74 7.34 9.16
CA LEU A 158 -12.07 6.28 8.42
C LEU A 158 -10.59 6.23 8.82
N HIS A 159 -10.19 5.09 9.37
CA HIS A 159 -8.83 4.81 9.78
C HIS A 159 -8.21 3.90 8.72
N ILE A 160 -7.22 4.39 7.97
CA ILE A 160 -6.59 3.68 6.88
C ILE A 160 -5.09 3.52 7.11
N GLY A 161 -4.52 2.45 6.61
CA GLY A 161 -3.10 2.26 6.71
C GLY A 161 -2.62 0.88 6.25
N ILE A 162 -1.36 0.61 6.60
CA ILE A 162 -0.76 -0.71 6.47
C ILE A 162 -0.29 -1.17 7.85
N LYS A 163 -0.42 -2.46 8.11
CA LYS A 163 -0.01 -3.03 9.39
C LYS A 163 0.55 -4.43 9.26
N LYS A 164 1.40 -4.78 10.20
CA LYS A 164 1.98 -6.12 10.37
C LYS A 164 2.13 -6.38 11.86
N SER A 165 1.46 -7.39 12.37
CA SER A 165 1.48 -7.73 13.80
C SER A 165 2.61 -8.67 14.20
N THR A 166 3.18 -9.39 13.23
CA THR A 166 4.27 -10.35 13.49
C THR A 166 5.60 -9.63 13.67
N SER A 167 6.48 -10.15 14.49
CA SER A 167 7.83 -9.63 14.70
C SER A 167 8.87 -10.22 13.75
N THR A 168 8.47 -11.10 12.84
CA THR A 168 9.34 -11.69 11.82
C THR A 168 9.86 -10.62 10.89
N ALA A 169 11.12 -10.70 10.49
CA ALA A 169 11.69 -9.78 9.51
C ALA A 169 10.96 -9.86 8.17
N GLY A 170 10.93 -8.76 7.47
CA GLY A 170 10.35 -8.66 6.15
C GLY A 170 10.58 -7.28 5.57
N TRP A 171 10.14 -7.08 4.34
CA TRP A 171 10.22 -5.78 3.68
C TRP A 171 8.87 -5.42 3.10
N THR A 172 8.38 -4.26 3.52
CA THR A 172 7.08 -3.72 3.10
C THR A 172 7.30 -2.33 2.50
N VAL A 173 6.73 -2.10 1.34
CA VAL A 173 6.76 -0.78 0.69
C VAL A 173 5.35 -0.44 0.24
N ALA A 174 4.94 0.80 0.44
CA ALA A 174 3.62 1.27 0.01
C ALA A 174 3.69 2.71 -0.52
N ASP A 175 2.71 3.05 -1.34
CA ASP A 175 2.57 4.36 -1.97
C ASP A 175 1.15 4.55 -2.50
N ASN A 176 0.82 5.76 -2.90
CA ASN A 176 -0.41 6.11 -3.62
C ASN A 176 -1.69 5.56 -2.97
N PHE A 177 -1.88 5.91 -1.70
CA PHE A 177 -3.16 5.68 -1.03
C PHE A 177 -4.24 6.53 -1.70
N ARG A 178 -5.31 5.87 -2.14
CA ARG A 178 -6.42 6.52 -2.86
C ARG A 178 -7.74 6.11 -2.25
N LEU A 179 -8.71 6.98 -2.37
CA LEU A 179 -10.04 6.80 -1.84
C LEU A 179 -11.07 7.13 -2.92
N ARG A 180 -12.08 6.27 -3.06
CA ARG A 180 -13.25 6.52 -3.91
C ARG A 180 -14.49 6.38 -3.06
N ASP A 181 -15.34 7.39 -3.11
CA ASP A 181 -16.69 7.31 -2.56
C ASP A 181 -17.57 6.56 -3.55
N LEU A 182 -18.03 5.38 -3.15
CA LEU A 182 -18.99 4.62 -3.92
C LEU A 182 -20.38 5.12 -3.54
N ALA A 183 -20.76 6.27 -4.12
CA ALA A 183 -22.02 6.93 -3.81
C ALA A 183 -23.18 5.94 -3.87
N LYS A 184 -24.05 5.98 -2.87
CA LYS A 184 -25.29 5.21 -2.87
C LYS A 184 -26.15 5.70 -4.02
N GLU A 185 -26.84 4.77 -4.69
CA GLU A 185 -27.87 5.14 -5.64
C GLU A 185 -28.81 6.15 -4.98
N VAL A 186 -28.91 7.34 -5.58
CA VAL A 186 -29.97 8.25 -5.22
C VAL A 186 -31.26 7.57 -5.69
N PRO A 187 -32.20 7.28 -4.78
CA PRO A 187 -33.48 6.77 -5.22
C PRO A 187 -34.00 7.70 -6.29
N SER A 188 -34.36 7.16 -7.46
CA SER A 188 -34.99 7.97 -8.50
C SER A 188 -36.15 8.67 -7.86
N SER A 189 -36.09 9.97 -7.74
CA SER A 189 -37.24 10.77 -7.32
C SER A 189 -38.36 10.54 -8.36
N ILE A 190 -39.41 10.01 -7.90
CA ILE A 190 -40.62 9.88 -8.69
C ILE A 190 -41.15 11.27 -8.98
#